data_c1623a271a1e5ac0315c74540ff81b5f
#
_entry.id   c1623a271a1e5ac0315c74540ff81b5f
#
_cell.length_a   1.000
_cell.length_b   1.000
_cell.length_c   1.000
_cell.angle_alpha   90.00
_cell.angle_beta   90.00
_cell.angle_gamma   90.00
#
_symmetry.space_group_name_H-M   'P 1'
#
loop_
_entity.id
_entity.type
_entity.pdbx_description
1 polymer ?
#
loop_
_entity_poly.entity_id
_entity_poly.type
_entity_poly.pdbx_seq_one_letter_code
_entity_poly.pdbx_strand_id
1 'polypeptide(L)'
;MKLVLALALNGLLLAWLLPWLRRQWQEAPAPVWRWALAMGLGLRLLVGGLGSIRLVKDADYMSSVARLLTAQLWANPVAAWQSFVGNELHFAGNAAVYYGMSNTFFLVKVLAVLNLASGGLSWLNGLYLALGAFVGGWAAARALAGAWPRWPVGVGLVAFLGWPSVIWFGSGVNKETALLATGAGVFALFITLIYGPQGPSSKQFGWKFWVRVVVMLALAVLHFKLRYFFAAPLLALLGGLALLRGLQKAGLFRPRWAQVLLLLGWLWAGAWLASAFSVAFRSNKFTNQLALIYARHLRASTNRPHFEYPELRPTPASIAQHAPLAAFNALARPWLGETQGRLLYVVGALETSILVVLLVVALASGWRKSSVQLPFALQLTLGLHCLILAVLLGLSTPNLGSLARYRTVMLPFLLLLLLPPLVEAVGLRKRLAAVL
;
A
#
# COMPACT_ATOMS: atom_id res chain seq x y z
N MET A 1 17.69 -0.60 -32.20
CA MET A 1 18.03 -0.03 -30.86
C MET A 1 16.94 -0.27 -29.80
N LYS A 2 15.67 0.11 -30.02
CA LYS A 2 14.59 -0.05 -29.01
C LYS A 2 14.39 -1.51 -28.54
N LEU A 3 14.32 -2.45 -29.50
CA LEU A 3 14.15 -3.88 -29.17
C LEU A 3 15.36 -4.44 -28.41
N VAL A 4 16.57 -4.07 -28.80
CA VAL A 4 17.80 -4.52 -28.13
C VAL A 4 17.83 -4.04 -26.67
N LEU A 5 17.48 -2.77 -26.44
CA LEU A 5 17.38 -2.26 -25.07
C LEU A 5 16.31 -3.01 -24.26
N ALA A 6 15.12 -3.24 -24.84
CA ALA A 6 14.06 -3.98 -24.18
C ALA A 6 14.49 -5.42 -23.82
N LEU A 7 15.12 -6.13 -24.73
CA LEU A 7 15.66 -7.48 -24.49
C LEU A 7 16.75 -7.46 -23.41
N ALA A 8 17.67 -6.50 -23.45
CA ALA A 8 18.71 -6.36 -22.43
C ALA A 8 18.13 -6.10 -21.04
N LEU A 9 17.15 -5.19 -20.92
CA LEU A 9 16.49 -4.88 -19.64
C LEU A 9 15.73 -6.10 -19.10
N ASN A 10 15.02 -6.84 -19.94
CA ASN A 10 14.35 -8.08 -19.54
C ASN A 10 15.35 -9.17 -19.17
N GLY A 11 16.46 -9.30 -19.93
CA GLY A 11 17.55 -10.23 -19.60
C GLY A 11 18.15 -9.94 -18.22
N LEU A 12 18.44 -8.68 -17.90
CA LEU A 12 18.91 -8.25 -16.59
C LEU A 12 17.88 -8.52 -15.47
N LEU A 13 16.60 -8.24 -15.73
CA LEU A 13 15.53 -8.55 -14.78
C LEU A 13 15.48 -10.06 -14.48
N LEU A 14 15.51 -10.91 -15.50
CA LEU A 14 15.49 -12.36 -15.33
C LEU A 14 16.77 -12.88 -14.67
N ALA A 15 17.93 -12.36 -15.02
CA ALA A 15 19.22 -12.69 -14.41
C ALA A 15 19.25 -12.37 -12.90
N TRP A 16 18.55 -11.35 -12.48
CA TRP A 16 18.38 -11.04 -11.06
C TRP A 16 17.25 -11.87 -10.41
N LEU A 17 16.10 -11.97 -11.08
CA LEU A 17 14.88 -12.55 -10.51
C LEU A 17 14.99 -14.08 -10.30
N LEU A 18 15.53 -14.82 -11.30
CA LEU A 18 15.59 -16.28 -11.23
C LEU A 18 16.48 -16.79 -10.09
N PRO A 19 17.72 -16.29 -9.90
CA PRO A 19 18.54 -16.66 -8.74
C PRO A 19 17.88 -16.24 -7.41
N TRP A 20 17.23 -15.07 -7.37
CA TRP A 20 16.51 -14.63 -6.17
C TRP A 20 15.36 -15.58 -5.83
N LEU A 21 14.51 -15.97 -6.80
CA LEU A 21 13.41 -16.93 -6.60
C LEU A 21 13.94 -18.29 -6.14
N ARG A 22 15.00 -18.81 -6.80
CA ARG A 22 15.65 -20.06 -6.43
C ARG A 22 16.14 -20.01 -4.98
N ARG A 23 16.77 -18.94 -4.59
CA ARG A 23 17.23 -18.72 -3.21
C ARG A 23 16.07 -18.68 -2.23
N GLN A 24 14.97 -17.93 -2.52
CA GLN A 24 13.79 -17.87 -1.66
C GLN A 24 13.14 -19.26 -1.50
N TRP A 25 13.12 -20.06 -2.56
CA TRP A 25 12.61 -21.43 -2.54
C TRP A 25 13.48 -22.35 -1.67
N GLN A 26 14.79 -22.26 -1.81
CA GLN A 26 15.75 -23.09 -1.06
C GLN A 26 15.81 -22.71 0.44
N GLU A 27 15.77 -21.43 0.73
CA GLU A 27 15.79 -20.87 2.09
C GLU A 27 14.41 -20.83 2.77
N ALA A 28 13.38 -21.40 2.14
CA ALA A 28 12.02 -21.44 2.68
C ALA A 28 12.00 -22.25 4.00
N PRO A 29 11.63 -21.64 5.15
CA PRO A 29 11.70 -22.33 6.46
C PRO A 29 10.73 -23.50 6.58
N ALA A 30 9.65 -23.50 5.77
CA ALA A 30 8.60 -24.51 5.79
C ALA A 30 7.90 -24.60 4.43
N PRO A 31 7.20 -25.71 4.11
CA PRO A 31 6.48 -25.92 2.86
C PRO A 31 5.50 -24.78 2.51
N VAL A 32 4.82 -24.21 3.51
CA VAL A 32 3.87 -23.09 3.32
C VAL A 32 4.52 -21.89 2.63
N TRP A 33 5.80 -21.62 2.86
CA TRP A 33 6.53 -20.56 2.17
C TRP A 33 6.74 -20.85 0.70
N ARG A 34 7.02 -22.09 0.33
CA ARG A 34 7.16 -22.49 -1.08
C ARG A 34 5.84 -22.35 -1.82
N TRP A 35 4.73 -22.80 -1.20
CA TRP A 35 3.40 -22.62 -1.75
C TRP A 35 3.02 -21.14 -1.88
N ALA A 36 3.29 -20.32 -0.85
CA ALA A 36 3.03 -18.89 -0.91
C ALA A 36 3.89 -18.19 -1.97
N LEU A 37 5.14 -18.62 -2.19
CA LEU A 37 6.00 -18.12 -3.25
C LEU A 37 5.40 -18.44 -4.63
N ALA A 38 5.08 -19.70 -4.90
CA ALA A 38 4.58 -20.15 -6.19
C ALA A 38 3.19 -19.58 -6.49
N MET A 39 2.24 -19.79 -5.57
CA MET A 39 0.85 -19.36 -5.76
C MET A 39 0.69 -17.84 -5.71
N GLY A 40 1.35 -17.18 -4.75
CA GLY A 40 1.29 -15.73 -4.62
C GLY A 40 1.90 -15.01 -5.83
N LEU A 41 3.02 -15.49 -6.34
CA LEU A 41 3.62 -14.95 -7.57
C LEU A 41 2.76 -15.29 -8.79
N GLY A 42 2.38 -16.57 -8.96
CA GLY A 42 1.60 -17.04 -10.10
C GLY A 42 0.27 -16.30 -10.24
N LEU A 43 -0.50 -16.19 -9.15
CA LEU A 43 -1.78 -15.47 -9.14
C LEU A 43 -1.61 -13.98 -9.46
N ARG A 44 -0.60 -13.32 -8.90
CA ARG A 44 -0.35 -11.91 -9.20
C ARG A 44 0.07 -11.67 -10.64
N LEU A 45 0.92 -12.53 -11.21
CA LEU A 45 1.30 -12.42 -12.62
C LEU A 45 0.11 -12.71 -13.53
N LEU A 46 -0.70 -13.72 -13.21
CA LEU A 46 -1.91 -14.04 -13.97
C LEU A 46 -2.88 -12.87 -13.97
N VAL A 47 -3.25 -12.37 -12.77
CA VAL A 47 -4.19 -11.23 -12.64
C VAL A 47 -3.59 -9.95 -13.24
N GLY A 48 -2.31 -9.67 -13.01
CA GLY A 48 -1.61 -8.49 -13.54
C GLY A 48 -1.50 -8.50 -15.06
N GLY A 49 -1.16 -9.65 -15.65
CA GLY A 49 -1.08 -9.82 -17.10
C GLY A 49 -2.45 -9.74 -17.76
N LEU A 50 -3.39 -10.61 -17.36
CA LEU A 50 -4.73 -10.67 -17.94
C LEU A 50 -5.52 -9.37 -17.72
N GLY A 51 -5.48 -8.81 -16.51
CA GLY A 51 -6.15 -7.54 -16.19
C GLY A 51 -5.59 -6.33 -16.94
N SER A 52 -4.39 -6.45 -17.51
CA SER A 52 -3.74 -5.38 -18.28
C SER A 52 -3.83 -5.57 -19.79
N ILE A 53 -4.48 -6.62 -20.28
CA ILE A 53 -4.80 -6.81 -21.72
C ILE A 53 -5.90 -5.83 -22.13
N ARG A 54 -6.95 -5.70 -21.31
CA ARG A 54 -8.04 -4.72 -21.48
C ARG A 54 -8.05 -3.75 -20.32
N LEU A 55 -7.44 -2.60 -20.54
CA LEU A 55 -7.32 -1.57 -19.50
C LEU A 55 -8.67 -0.89 -19.25
N VAL A 56 -8.96 -0.58 -17.99
CA VAL A 56 -10.02 0.36 -17.62
C VAL A 56 -9.62 1.78 -18.04
N LYS A 57 -10.61 2.67 -18.28
CA LYS A 57 -10.41 4.02 -18.83
C LYS A 57 -9.22 4.78 -18.23
N ASP A 58 -9.10 4.81 -16.90
CA ASP A 58 -8.02 5.52 -16.21
C ASP A 58 -6.63 4.93 -16.52
N ALA A 59 -6.53 3.60 -16.56
CA ALA A 59 -5.28 2.90 -16.84
C ALA A 59 -4.90 3.03 -18.33
N ASP A 60 -5.87 3.02 -19.22
CA ASP A 60 -5.67 3.21 -20.65
C ASP A 60 -5.17 4.62 -20.95
N TYR A 61 -5.81 5.65 -20.36
CA TYR A 61 -5.34 7.03 -20.45
C TYR A 61 -3.89 7.16 -19.97
N MET A 62 -3.56 6.66 -18.78
CA MET A 62 -2.19 6.73 -18.25
C MET A 62 -1.19 6.00 -19.14
N SER A 63 -1.56 4.84 -19.68
CA SER A 63 -0.70 4.06 -20.58
C SER A 63 -0.48 4.78 -21.92
N SER A 64 -1.52 5.45 -22.45
CA SER A 64 -1.42 6.22 -23.70
C SER A 64 -0.49 7.42 -23.56
N VAL A 65 -0.65 8.21 -22.49
CA VAL A 65 0.24 9.34 -22.20
C VAL A 65 1.67 8.86 -21.91
N ALA A 66 1.84 7.71 -21.25
CA ALA A 66 3.15 7.12 -21.00
C ALA A 66 3.85 6.70 -22.30
N ARG A 67 3.12 6.14 -23.28
CA ARG A 67 3.67 5.84 -24.61
C ARG A 67 4.13 7.10 -25.33
N LEU A 68 3.36 8.21 -25.25
CA LEU A 68 3.77 9.50 -25.81
C LEU A 68 5.06 10.02 -25.15
N LEU A 69 5.16 9.96 -23.82
CA LEU A 69 6.38 10.37 -23.12
C LEU A 69 7.58 9.48 -23.46
N THR A 70 7.38 8.17 -23.64
CA THR A 70 8.44 7.27 -24.11
C THR A 70 8.84 7.57 -25.55
N ALA A 71 7.89 7.90 -26.43
CA ALA A 71 8.19 8.31 -27.80
C ALA A 71 8.98 9.63 -27.83
N GLN A 72 8.62 10.60 -26.99
CA GLN A 72 9.38 11.84 -26.80
C GLN A 72 10.80 11.58 -26.32
N LEU A 73 11.00 10.63 -25.39
CA LEU A 73 12.34 10.25 -24.90
C LEU A 73 13.25 9.74 -26.01
N TRP A 74 12.68 9.02 -26.98
CA TRP A 74 13.43 8.54 -28.14
C TRP A 74 13.69 9.61 -29.20
N ALA A 75 12.77 10.56 -29.39
CA ALA A 75 12.86 11.59 -30.41
C ALA A 75 13.64 12.84 -29.93
N ASN A 76 13.41 13.25 -28.68
CA ASN A 76 14.04 14.42 -28.07
C ASN A 76 14.25 14.20 -26.57
N PRO A 77 15.40 13.60 -26.15
CA PRO A 77 15.69 13.31 -24.75
C PRO A 77 15.67 14.55 -23.82
N VAL A 78 16.08 15.72 -24.34
CA VAL A 78 16.09 16.96 -23.55
C VAL A 78 14.67 17.42 -23.21
N ALA A 79 13.77 17.46 -24.20
CA ALA A 79 12.37 17.78 -23.97
C ALA A 79 11.68 16.74 -23.09
N ALA A 80 12.01 15.45 -23.25
CA ALA A 80 11.51 14.41 -22.38
C ALA A 80 11.96 14.59 -20.92
N TRP A 81 13.23 14.97 -20.69
CA TRP A 81 13.72 15.26 -19.35
C TRP A 81 12.96 16.42 -18.71
N GLN A 82 12.66 17.50 -19.46
CA GLN A 82 11.81 18.57 -18.99
C GLN A 82 10.42 18.09 -18.57
N SER A 83 9.82 17.16 -19.35
CA SER A 83 8.55 16.53 -18.98
C SER A 83 8.68 15.62 -17.75
N PHE A 84 9.81 14.92 -17.58
CA PHE A 84 10.06 14.09 -16.39
C PHE A 84 10.22 14.91 -15.10
N VAL A 85 10.84 16.08 -15.18
CA VAL A 85 11.00 16.97 -14.01
C VAL A 85 9.75 17.84 -13.82
N GLY A 86 9.17 18.31 -14.93
CA GLY A 86 7.99 19.19 -14.94
C GLY A 86 6.66 18.47 -14.72
N ASN A 87 5.59 19.20 -15.01
CA ASN A 87 4.21 18.71 -14.91
C ASN A 87 3.47 18.75 -16.27
N GLU A 88 4.20 18.86 -17.37
CA GLU A 88 3.64 19.04 -18.70
C GLU A 88 4.31 18.06 -19.67
N LEU A 89 3.52 17.62 -20.63
CA LEU A 89 3.98 16.84 -21.78
C LEU A 89 3.44 17.53 -23.04
N HIS A 90 4.34 17.92 -23.94
CA HIS A 90 4.02 18.46 -25.26
C HIS A 90 4.80 17.69 -26.31
N PHE A 91 4.11 16.83 -27.08
CA PHE A 91 4.75 15.99 -28.07
C PHE A 91 3.78 15.57 -29.18
N ALA A 92 4.20 15.66 -30.45
CA ALA A 92 3.46 15.23 -31.64
C ALA A 92 2.01 15.76 -31.68
N GLY A 93 1.82 17.06 -31.42
CA GLY A 93 0.50 17.70 -31.42
C GLY A 93 -0.38 17.39 -30.19
N ASN A 94 0.10 16.53 -29.27
CA ASN A 94 -0.59 16.23 -28.02
C ASN A 94 -0.02 17.09 -26.88
N ALA A 95 -0.92 17.62 -26.03
CA ALA A 95 -0.56 18.31 -24.80
C ALA A 95 -1.29 17.69 -23.61
N ALA A 96 -0.55 17.45 -22.53
CA ALA A 96 -1.10 17.01 -21.25
C ALA A 96 -0.47 17.87 -20.14
N VAL A 97 -1.28 18.70 -19.51
CA VAL A 97 -0.86 19.60 -18.43
C VAL A 97 -1.45 19.08 -17.12
N TYR A 98 -0.60 18.98 -16.10
CA TYR A 98 -0.98 18.52 -14.77
C TYR A 98 -0.61 19.56 -13.73
N TYR A 99 -1.53 19.84 -12.82
CA TYR A 99 -1.34 20.87 -11.80
C TYR A 99 -0.86 20.25 -10.48
N GLY A 100 0.09 20.93 -9.86
CA GLY A 100 0.63 20.56 -8.56
C GLY A 100 1.31 19.18 -8.54
N MET A 101 1.22 18.49 -7.41
CA MET A 101 1.77 17.13 -7.25
C MET A 101 0.81 16.09 -7.84
N SER A 102 0.73 16.00 -9.17
CA SER A 102 -0.14 15.03 -9.83
C SER A 102 0.35 13.61 -9.66
N ASN A 103 -0.37 12.83 -8.88
CA ASN A 103 -0.12 11.39 -8.72
C ASN A 103 -0.38 10.60 -10.04
N THR A 104 -1.25 11.10 -10.91
CA THR A 104 -1.52 10.50 -12.21
C THR A 104 -0.33 10.65 -13.14
N PHE A 105 0.21 11.87 -13.24
CA PHE A 105 1.38 12.10 -14.08
C PHE A 105 2.64 11.40 -13.54
N PHE A 106 2.75 11.27 -12.20
CA PHE A 106 3.85 10.50 -11.64
C PHE A 106 3.80 9.03 -12.06
N LEU A 107 2.63 8.37 -12.02
CA LEU A 107 2.52 7.00 -12.53
C LEU A 107 2.77 6.92 -14.05
N VAL A 108 2.36 7.93 -14.83
CA VAL A 108 2.70 8.03 -16.26
C VAL A 108 4.21 8.02 -16.46
N LYS A 109 4.98 8.77 -15.67
CA LYS A 109 6.46 8.77 -15.71
C LYS A 109 7.03 7.39 -15.39
N VAL A 110 6.50 6.71 -14.39
CA VAL A 110 6.91 5.34 -14.04
C VAL A 110 6.62 4.39 -15.21
N LEU A 111 5.42 4.45 -15.78
CA LEU A 111 5.06 3.63 -16.95
C LEU A 111 5.92 3.96 -18.18
N ALA A 112 6.28 5.22 -18.38
CA ALA A 112 7.16 5.59 -19.50
C ALA A 112 8.56 4.98 -19.37
N VAL A 113 9.09 4.87 -18.15
CA VAL A 113 10.35 4.13 -17.90
C VAL A 113 10.14 2.63 -18.12
N LEU A 114 9.07 2.03 -17.64
CA LEU A 114 8.76 0.62 -17.86
C LEU A 114 8.56 0.31 -19.34
N ASN A 115 8.07 1.24 -20.13
CA ASN A 115 7.92 1.10 -21.59
C ASN A 115 9.26 0.88 -22.30
N LEU A 116 10.38 1.26 -21.74
CA LEU A 116 11.70 0.95 -22.30
C LEU A 116 11.97 -0.57 -22.32
N ALA A 117 11.45 -1.29 -21.31
CA ALA A 117 11.57 -2.74 -21.25
C ALA A 117 10.37 -3.47 -21.89
N SER A 118 9.15 -2.90 -21.81
CA SER A 118 7.94 -3.55 -22.36
C SER A 118 7.66 -3.23 -23.83
N GLY A 119 8.37 -2.28 -24.43
CA GLY A 119 8.02 -1.77 -25.77
C GLY A 119 6.66 -1.06 -25.81
N GLY A 120 6.12 -0.64 -24.68
CA GLY A 120 4.79 0.00 -24.55
C GLY A 120 3.62 -0.99 -24.44
N LEU A 121 3.89 -2.29 -24.28
CA LEU A 121 2.86 -3.33 -24.08
C LEU A 121 2.30 -3.24 -22.66
N SER A 122 1.01 -2.91 -22.54
CA SER A 122 0.37 -2.69 -21.25
C SER A 122 0.34 -3.93 -20.36
N TRP A 123 0.12 -5.13 -20.94
CA TRP A 123 0.13 -6.37 -20.17
C TRP A 123 1.50 -6.66 -19.54
N LEU A 124 2.61 -6.32 -20.24
CA LEU A 124 3.95 -6.51 -19.71
C LEU A 124 4.27 -5.49 -18.61
N ASN A 125 3.80 -4.23 -18.75
CA ASN A 125 3.85 -3.26 -17.65
C ASN A 125 3.05 -3.74 -16.44
N GLY A 126 1.90 -4.37 -16.67
CA GLY A 126 1.10 -5.01 -15.61
C GLY A 126 1.86 -6.10 -14.87
N LEU A 127 2.63 -6.93 -15.60
CA LEU A 127 3.49 -7.95 -14.99
C LEU A 127 4.61 -7.34 -14.15
N TYR A 128 5.29 -6.28 -14.62
CA TYR A 128 6.35 -5.62 -13.84
C TYR A 128 5.82 -5.01 -12.56
N LEU A 129 4.68 -4.33 -12.61
CA LEU A 129 4.05 -3.76 -11.42
C LEU A 129 3.58 -4.85 -10.44
N ALA A 130 2.98 -5.93 -10.95
CA ALA A 130 2.55 -7.08 -10.15
C ALA A 130 3.74 -7.78 -9.48
N LEU A 131 4.85 -7.94 -10.21
CA LEU A 131 6.10 -8.46 -9.67
C LEU A 131 6.65 -7.55 -8.55
N GLY A 132 6.65 -6.24 -8.75
CA GLY A 132 7.05 -5.28 -7.72
C GLY A 132 6.21 -5.40 -6.44
N ALA A 133 4.88 -5.52 -6.59
CA ALA A 133 3.96 -5.72 -5.46
C ALA A 133 4.18 -7.08 -4.77
N PHE A 134 4.48 -8.13 -5.53
CA PHE A 134 4.84 -9.42 -4.98
C PHE A 134 6.15 -9.36 -4.17
N VAL A 135 7.21 -8.78 -4.73
CA VAL A 135 8.53 -8.65 -4.07
C VAL A 135 8.40 -7.84 -2.77
N GLY A 136 7.67 -6.70 -2.81
CA GLY A 136 7.41 -5.90 -1.61
C GLY A 136 6.65 -6.67 -0.54
N GLY A 137 5.55 -7.35 -0.92
CA GLY A 137 4.75 -8.16 -0.01
C GLY A 137 5.50 -9.36 0.56
N TRP A 138 6.28 -10.06 -0.26
CA TRP A 138 7.18 -11.15 0.17
C TRP A 138 8.21 -10.66 1.18
N ALA A 139 8.86 -9.52 0.88
CA ALA A 139 9.84 -8.92 1.79
C ALA A 139 9.20 -8.55 3.13
N ALA A 140 7.96 -8.02 3.14
CA ALA A 140 7.24 -7.69 4.36
C ALA A 140 6.93 -8.95 5.20
N ALA A 141 6.42 -10.02 4.57
CA ALA A 141 6.17 -11.29 5.25
C ALA A 141 7.46 -11.89 5.84
N ARG A 142 8.57 -11.87 5.08
CA ARG A 142 9.89 -12.35 5.54
C ARG A 142 10.44 -11.50 6.68
N ALA A 143 10.31 -10.18 6.61
CA ALA A 143 10.77 -9.27 7.66
C ALA A 143 10.03 -9.50 8.98
N LEU A 144 8.69 -9.71 8.91
CA LEU A 144 7.88 -10.03 10.09
C LEU A 144 8.30 -11.38 10.70
N ALA A 145 8.45 -12.42 9.90
CA ALA A 145 8.87 -13.74 10.37
C ALA A 145 10.29 -13.71 10.97
N GLY A 146 11.21 -12.93 10.39
CA GLY A 146 12.56 -12.78 10.91
C GLY A 146 12.63 -11.97 12.22
N ALA A 147 11.79 -10.94 12.37
CA ALA A 147 11.74 -10.13 13.58
C ALA A 147 11.00 -10.84 14.74
N TRP A 148 9.99 -11.65 14.43
CA TRP A 148 9.17 -12.39 15.40
C TRP A 148 8.98 -13.84 14.97
N PRO A 149 9.96 -14.74 15.21
CA PRO A 149 9.88 -16.15 14.78
C PRO A 149 8.73 -16.93 15.40
N ARG A 150 8.23 -16.49 16.57
CA ARG A 150 7.08 -17.11 17.25
C ARG A 150 5.72 -16.59 16.76
N TRP A 151 5.70 -15.53 15.98
CA TRP A 151 4.47 -14.95 15.42
C TRP A 151 3.92 -15.83 14.28
N PRO A 152 2.59 -15.99 14.13
CA PRO A 152 2.04 -16.89 13.13
C PRO A 152 2.42 -16.45 11.71
N VAL A 153 3.30 -17.21 11.08
CA VAL A 153 3.86 -16.91 9.74
C VAL A 153 2.77 -16.75 8.69
N GLY A 154 1.72 -17.57 8.76
CA GLY A 154 0.58 -17.52 7.82
C GLY A 154 -0.10 -16.15 7.77
N VAL A 155 -0.09 -15.40 8.87
CA VAL A 155 -0.72 -14.07 8.93
C VAL A 155 -0.06 -13.11 7.94
N GLY A 156 1.28 -13.02 7.92
CA GLY A 156 2.00 -12.16 6.98
C GLY A 156 1.83 -12.61 5.53
N LEU A 157 1.85 -13.91 5.28
CA LEU A 157 1.63 -14.49 3.95
C LEU A 157 0.22 -14.19 3.43
N VAL A 158 -0.81 -14.42 4.26
CA VAL A 158 -2.19 -14.11 3.88
C VAL A 158 -2.39 -12.62 3.67
N ALA A 159 -1.90 -11.78 4.59
CA ALA A 159 -2.09 -10.34 4.54
C ALA A 159 -1.50 -9.70 3.27
N PHE A 160 -0.28 -10.06 2.89
CA PHE A 160 0.41 -9.44 1.77
C PHE A 160 0.30 -10.19 0.45
N LEU A 161 0.08 -11.53 0.46
CA LEU A 161 0.17 -12.35 -0.75
C LEU A 161 -1.10 -13.15 -1.06
N GLY A 162 -1.92 -13.47 -0.03
CA GLY A 162 -3.04 -14.39 -0.16
C GLY A 162 -4.43 -13.76 -0.14
N TRP A 163 -4.59 -12.51 0.30
CA TRP A 163 -5.91 -11.88 0.44
C TRP A 163 -6.49 -11.52 -0.94
N PRO A 164 -7.74 -11.91 -1.26
CA PRO A 164 -8.28 -11.81 -2.62
C PRO A 164 -8.24 -10.42 -3.23
N SER A 165 -8.72 -9.38 -2.53
CA SER A 165 -8.67 -8.02 -3.08
C SER A 165 -7.25 -7.46 -3.17
N VAL A 166 -6.33 -7.87 -2.29
CA VAL A 166 -4.90 -7.51 -2.35
C VAL A 166 -4.24 -8.11 -3.59
N ILE A 167 -4.66 -9.30 -4.02
CA ILE A 167 -4.22 -9.89 -5.29
C ILE A 167 -4.89 -9.18 -6.46
N TRP A 168 -6.22 -9.04 -6.44
CA TRP A 168 -7.01 -8.53 -7.56
C TRP A 168 -6.69 -7.07 -7.89
N PHE A 169 -6.79 -6.17 -6.91
CA PHE A 169 -6.52 -4.75 -7.12
C PHE A 169 -5.03 -4.38 -6.95
N GLY A 170 -4.26 -5.24 -6.32
CA GLY A 170 -2.80 -5.09 -6.14
C GLY A 170 -1.98 -5.70 -7.28
N SER A 171 -2.59 -5.94 -8.45
CA SER A 171 -1.90 -6.45 -9.64
C SER A 171 -2.37 -5.68 -10.88
N GLY A 172 -1.45 -5.50 -11.86
CA GLY A 172 -1.76 -4.80 -13.11
C GLY A 172 -1.43 -3.30 -13.10
N VAL A 173 -1.85 -2.62 -14.18
CA VAL A 173 -1.52 -1.21 -14.42
C VAL A 173 -2.48 -0.31 -13.63
N ASN A 174 -2.17 -0.10 -12.35
CA ASN A 174 -2.91 0.82 -11.49
C ASN A 174 -2.02 1.38 -10.36
N LYS A 175 -2.48 2.44 -9.71
CA LYS A 175 -1.76 3.09 -8.61
C LYS A 175 -1.67 2.20 -7.38
N GLU A 176 -2.69 1.42 -7.10
CA GLU A 176 -2.79 0.55 -5.93
C GLU A 176 -1.71 -0.53 -5.96
N THR A 177 -1.39 -1.09 -7.14
CA THR A 177 -0.28 -2.04 -7.31
C THR A 177 1.07 -1.42 -6.94
N ALA A 178 1.33 -0.21 -7.48
CA ALA A 178 2.57 0.51 -7.18
C ALA A 178 2.65 0.94 -5.69
N LEU A 179 1.51 1.33 -5.09
CA LEU A 179 1.43 1.66 -3.67
C LEU A 179 1.67 0.45 -2.77
N LEU A 180 1.13 -0.73 -3.12
CA LEU A 180 1.40 -1.96 -2.39
C LEU A 180 2.87 -2.36 -2.50
N ALA A 181 3.47 -2.27 -3.70
CA ALA A 181 4.89 -2.54 -3.90
C ALA A 181 5.77 -1.67 -2.99
N THR A 182 5.55 -0.36 -3.07
CA THR A 182 6.38 0.61 -2.35
C THR A 182 6.08 0.62 -0.85
N GLY A 183 4.81 0.59 -0.44
CA GLY A 183 4.40 0.61 0.97
C GLY A 183 4.84 -0.65 1.73
N ALA A 184 4.64 -1.85 1.14
CA ALA A 184 5.13 -3.10 1.72
C ALA A 184 6.67 -3.14 1.75
N GLY A 185 7.35 -2.61 0.72
CA GLY A 185 8.80 -2.51 0.69
C GLY A 185 9.36 -1.60 1.78
N VAL A 186 8.78 -0.40 1.96
CA VAL A 186 9.14 0.51 3.07
C VAL A 186 8.95 -0.18 4.41
N PHE A 187 7.79 -0.81 4.61
CA PHE A 187 7.46 -1.52 5.84
C PHE A 187 8.45 -2.66 6.11
N ALA A 188 8.77 -3.47 5.10
CA ALA A 188 9.73 -4.57 5.22
C ALA A 188 11.11 -4.09 5.67
N LEU A 189 11.62 -3.03 5.02
CA LEU A 189 12.92 -2.45 5.36
C LEU A 189 12.90 -1.81 6.75
N PHE A 190 11.81 -1.11 7.09
CA PHE A 190 11.62 -0.54 8.41
C PHE A 190 11.65 -1.62 9.51
N ILE A 191 10.87 -2.71 9.35
CA ILE A 191 10.89 -3.82 10.30
C ILE A 191 12.27 -4.43 10.42
N THR A 192 12.97 -4.62 9.31
CA THR A 192 14.33 -5.19 9.30
C THR A 192 15.34 -4.28 10.03
N LEU A 193 15.23 -2.95 9.84
CA LEU A 193 16.16 -1.97 10.45
C LEU A 193 15.89 -1.77 11.95
N ILE A 194 14.64 -1.74 12.37
CA ILE A 194 14.24 -1.38 13.74
C ILE A 194 14.07 -2.60 14.65
N TYR A 195 13.61 -3.74 14.10
CA TYR A 195 13.28 -4.94 14.87
C TYR A 195 14.07 -6.18 14.46
N GLY A 196 14.87 -6.10 13.39
CA GLY A 196 15.69 -7.24 12.95
C GLY A 196 16.70 -7.70 14.00
N PRO A 197 17.18 -8.96 13.92
CA PRO A 197 18.15 -9.52 14.87
C PRO A 197 19.48 -8.76 14.91
N GLN A 198 19.74 -7.94 13.92
CA GLN A 198 20.88 -7.02 13.84
C GLN A 198 20.47 -5.57 14.22
N GLY A 199 19.61 -5.43 15.22
CA GLY A 199 19.29 -4.10 15.78
C GLY A 199 20.56 -3.32 16.09
N PRO A 200 20.55 -1.97 16.11
CA PRO A 200 21.74 -1.12 16.14
C PRO A 200 22.59 -1.36 17.40
N SER A 201 23.43 -2.38 17.35
CA SER A 201 24.63 -2.47 18.20
C SER A 201 25.75 -1.69 17.50
N SER A 202 26.51 -0.96 18.25
CA SER A 202 27.49 0.04 17.80
C SER A 202 28.60 -0.45 16.83
N LYS A 203 28.66 -1.74 16.51
CA LYS A 203 29.65 -2.34 15.59
C LYS A 203 29.07 -2.70 14.18
N GLN A 204 27.82 -2.36 13.84
CA GLN A 204 27.17 -2.90 12.64
C GLN A 204 26.60 -1.86 11.64
N PHE A 205 27.08 -0.61 11.66
CA PHE A 205 26.76 0.36 10.59
C PHE A 205 27.58 0.09 9.32
N GLY A 206 27.60 -1.20 8.87
CA GLY A 206 28.22 -1.57 7.61
C GLY A 206 27.44 -1.05 6.40
N TRP A 207 28.07 -1.10 5.22
CA TRP A 207 27.46 -0.61 3.96
C TRP A 207 26.05 -1.16 3.69
N LYS A 208 25.76 -2.41 4.08
CA LYS A 208 24.44 -3.05 3.93
C LYS A 208 23.32 -2.32 4.70
N PHE A 209 23.63 -1.74 5.86
CA PHE A 209 22.68 -0.92 6.61
C PHE A 209 22.34 0.34 5.82
N TRP A 210 23.33 1.07 5.33
CA TRP A 210 23.13 2.31 4.57
C TRP A 210 22.40 2.06 3.25
N VAL A 211 22.71 0.97 2.54
CA VAL A 211 21.96 0.57 1.35
C VAL A 211 20.48 0.35 1.67
N ARG A 212 20.15 -0.35 2.76
CA ARG A 212 18.73 -0.54 3.18
C ARG A 212 18.07 0.80 3.50
N VAL A 213 18.76 1.72 4.18
CA VAL A 213 18.23 3.05 4.48
C VAL A 213 17.97 3.83 3.20
N VAL A 214 18.93 3.87 2.27
CA VAL A 214 18.77 4.58 0.99
C VAL A 214 17.62 4.00 0.16
N VAL A 215 17.53 2.67 0.06
CA VAL A 215 16.44 2.00 -0.66
C VAL A 215 15.10 2.29 0.03
N MET A 216 15.02 2.25 1.36
CA MET A 216 13.81 2.60 2.10
C MET A 216 13.36 4.03 1.83
N LEU A 217 14.28 4.98 1.85
CA LEU A 217 13.98 6.40 1.55
C LEU A 217 13.55 6.58 0.09
N ALA A 218 14.20 5.93 -0.86
CA ALA A 218 13.80 5.96 -2.26
C ALA A 218 12.37 5.41 -2.45
N LEU A 219 12.06 4.26 -1.84
CA LEU A 219 10.71 3.70 -1.85
C LEU A 219 9.70 4.61 -1.14
N ALA A 220 10.07 5.28 -0.05
CA ALA A 220 9.23 6.23 0.65
C ALA A 220 8.89 7.45 -0.24
N VAL A 221 9.87 7.99 -0.95
CA VAL A 221 9.65 9.07 -1.93
C VAL A 221 8.74 8.61 -3.06
N LEU A 222 8.96 7.41 -3.63
CA LEU A 222 8.09 6.84 -4.64
C LEU A 222 6.66 6.66 -4.11
N HIS A 223 6.51 6.11 -2.91
CA HIS A 223 5.21 5.91 -2.26
C HIS A 223 4.47 7.24 -2.07
N PHE A 224 5.17 8.28 -1.60
CA PHE A 224 4.62 9.61 -1.41
C PHE A 224 4.20 10.26 -2.74
N LYS A 225 5.02 10.20 -3.78
CA LYS A 225 4.71 10.75 -5.10
C LYS A 225 3.55 10.03 -5.79
N LEU A 226 3.41 8.70 -5.58
CA LEU A 226 2.28 7.93 -6.10
C LEU A 226 0.95 8.37 -5.50
N ARG A 227 0.87 8.59 -4.18
CA ARG A 227 -0.36 9.06 -3.53
C ARG A 227 -0.09 9.54 -2.10
N TYR A 228 0.20 10.82 -1.94
CA TYR A 228 0.62 11.40 -0.66
C TYR A 228 -0.40 11.20 0.47
N PHE A 229 -1.70 11.17 0.18
CA PHE A 229 -2.74 10.90 1.19
C PHE A 229 -2.64 9.51 1.84
N PHE A 230 -2.13 8.52 1.11
CA PHE A 230 -1.90 7.17 1.63
C PHE A 230 -0.54 7.06 2.30
N ALA A 231 0.45 7.69 1.70
CA ALA A 231 1.82 7.59 2.12
C ALA A 231 2.11 8.41 3.39
N ALA A 232 1.57 9.63 3.49
CA ALA A 232 1.87 10.51 4.60
C ALA A 232 1.53 9.89 5.98
N PRO A 233 0.34 9.27 6.20
CA PRO A 233 0.06 8.60 7.46
C PRO A 233 1.01 7.44 7.76
N LEU A 234 1.33 6.60 6.77
CA LEU A 234 2.25 5.47 6.96
C LEU A 234 3.65 5.97 7.34
N LEU A 235 4.20 6.88 6.55
CA LEU A 235 5.57 7.38 6.74
C LEU A 235 5.71 8.18 8.04
N ALA A 236 4.74 9.03 8.36
CA ALA A 236 4.72 9.77 9.61
C ALA A 236 4.69 8.83 10.82
N LEU A 237 3.80 7.83 10.80
CA LEU A 237 3.66 6.87 11.89
C LEU A 237 4.89 5.96 12.03
N LEU A 238 5.51 5.52 10.93
CA LEU A 238 6.76 4.78 11.00
C LEU A 238 7.89 5.65 11.55
N GLY A 239 7.96 6.93 11.18
CA GLY A 239 8.91 7.89 11.76
C GLY A 239 8.71 8.07 13.26
N GLY A 240 7.46 8.25 13.71
CA GLY A 240 7.12 8.32 15.14
C GLY A 240 7.45 7.04 15.90
N LEU A 241 7.23 5.87 15.28
CA LEU A 241 7.60 4.58 15.85
C LEU A 241 9.13 4.42 15.97
N ALA A 242 9.90 4.89 14.98
CA ALA A 242 11.37 4.90 15.04
C ALA A 242 11.87 5.77 16.20
N LEU A 243 11.32 6.98 16.36
CA LEU A 243 11.60 7.87 17.48
C LEU A 243 11.25 7.20 18.81
N LEU A 244 10.03 6.67 18.94
CA LEU A 244 9.60 5.97 20.15
C LEU A 244 10.54 4.82 20.52
N ARG A 245 10.97 4.01 19.53
CA ARG A 245 11.91 2.91 19.77
C ARG A 245 13.29 3.40 20.22
N GLY A 246 13.77 4.53 19.67
CA GLY A 246 14.99 5.18 20.13
C GLY A 246 14.88 5.62 21.59
N LEU A 247 13.80 6.29 21.96
CA LEU A 247 13.52 6.74 23.33
C LEU A 247 13.35 5.57 24.32
N GLN A 248 12.72 4.48 23.89
CA GLN A 248 12.58 3.27 24.71
C GLN A 248 13.92 2.61 25.03
N LYS A 249 14.91 2.68 24.12
CA LYS A 249 16.28 2.21 24.39
C LYS A 249 16.97 3.08 25.44
N ALA A 250 16.67 4.38 25.49
CA ALA A 250 17.12 5.29 26.53
C ALA A 250 16.31 5.18 27.83
N GLY A 251 15.38 4.22 27.93
CA GLY A 251 14.58 4.00 29.14
C GLY A 251 13.30 4.84 29.22
N LEU A 252 13.05 5.73 28.24
CA LEU A 252 11.92 6.65 28.22
C LEU A 252 10.68 6.02 27.52
N PHE A 253 9.48 6.55 27.79
CA PHE A 253 8.24 6.17 27.13
C PHE A 253 7.91 4.65 27.15
N ARG A 254 8.26 3.95 28.25
CA ARG A 254 7.95 2.51 28.41
C ARG A 254 6.47 2.22 28.66
N PRO A 255 5.72 3.01 29.49
CA PRO A 255 4.29 2.79 29.72
C PRO A 255 3.47 2.96 28.43
N ARG A 256 2.40 2.16 28.28
CA ARG A 256 1.54 2.19 27.09
C ARG A 256 0.91 3.55 26.82
N TRP A 257 0.43 4.21 27.88
CA TRP A 257 -0.17 5.55 27.77
C TRP A 257 0.83 6.58 27.22
N ALA A 258 2.10 6.53 27.65
CA ALA A 258 3.13 7.42 27.16
C ALA A 258 3.46 7.17 25.66
N GLN A 259 3.40 5.92 25.21
CA GLN A 259 3.55 5.59 23.79
C GLN A 259 2.41 6.17 22.95
N VAL A 260 1.17 6.11 23.47
CA VAL A 260 0.00 6.72 22.82
C VAL A 260 0.18 8.23 22.71
N LEU A 261 0.51 8.90 23.83
CA LEU A 261 0.71 10.35 23.84
C LEU A 261 1.82 10.79 22.90
N LEU A 262 2.95 10.06 22.87
CA LEU A 262 4.04 10.39 21.95
C LEU A 262 3.63 10.26 20.49
N LEU A 263 2.96 9.17 20.09
CA LEU A 263 2.53 8.98 18.70
C LEU A 263 1.45 9.99 18.28
N LEU A 264 0.50 10.30 19.13
CA LEU A 264 -0.52 11.33 18.86
C LEU A 264 0.11 12.73 18.79
N GLY A 265 1.01 13.07 19.72
CA GLY A 265 1.75 14.33 19.70
C GLY A 265 2.64 14.46 18.47
N TRP A 266 3.29 13.37 18.04
CA TRP A 266 4.07 13.30 16.81
C TRP A 266 3.22 13.55 15.56
N LEU A 267 2.05 12.92 15.47
CA LEU A 267 1.10 13.14 14.37
C LEU A 267 0.59 14.58 14.35
N TRP A 268 0.25 15.13 15.51
CA TRP A 268 -0.18 16.51 15.62
C TRP A 268 0.92 17.49 15.19
N ALA A 269 2.14 17.31 15.70
CA ALA A 269 3.29 18.13 15.32
C ALA A 269 3.60 18.00 13.82
N GLY A 270 3.54 16.80 13.27
CA GLY A 270 3.71 16.55 11.83
C GLY A 270 2.64 17.22 10.97
N ALA A 271 1.37 17.17 11.38
CA ALA A 271 0.28 17.87 10.70
C ALA A 271 0.45 19.39 10.76
N TRP A 272 0.84 19.92 11.91
CA TRP A 272 1.13 21.34 12.10
C TRP A 272 2.28 21.80 11.20
N LEU A 273 3.40 21.09 11.22
CA LEU A 273 4.56 21.37 10.35
C LEU A 273 4.17 21.30 8.86
N ALA A 274 3.45 20.24 8.43
CA ALA A 274 3.00 20.12 7.05
C ALA A 274 2.14 21.32 6.63
N SER A 275 1.26 21.81 7.50
CA SER A 275 0.41 22.97 7.25
C SER A 275 1.20 24.30 7.17
N ALA A 276 2.32 24.40 7.90
CA ALA A 276 3.21 25.55 7.85
C ALA A 276 4.03 25.60 6.54
N PHE A 277 4.52 24.43 6.08
CA PHE A 277 5.36 24.35 4.89
C PHE A 277 4.59 24.29 3.56
N SER A 278 3.35 23.83 3.56
CA SER A 278 2.60 23.66 2.33
C SER A 278 1.14 24.11 2.47
N VAL A 279 0.72 25.00 1.58
CA VAL A 279 -0.67 25.47 1.51
C VAL A 279 -1.67 24.33 1.28
N ALA A 280 -1.25 23.25 0.61
CA ALA A 280 -2.10 22.10 0.34
C ALA A 280 -2.54 21.35 1.62
N PHE A 281 -1.75 21.44 2.70
CA PHE A 281 -2.04 20.80 3.99
C PHE A 281 -2.68 21.76 5.01
N ARG A 282 -2.92 23.02 4.66
CA ARG A 282 -3.70 23.90 5.53
C ARG A 282 -5.13 23.39 5.65
N SER A 283 -5.67 23.43 6.87
CA SER A 283 -6.98 22.85 7.20
C SER A 283 -8.08 23.18 6.18
N ASN A 284 -8.23 24.46 5.83
CA ASN A 284 -9.24 24.92 4.86
C ASN A 284 -9.04 24.35 3.45
N LYS A 285 -7.79 24.27 2.98
CA LYS A 285 -7.49 23.70 1.65
C LYS A 285 -7.70 22.19 1.65
N PHE A 286 -7.27 21.52 2.70
CA PHE A 286 -7.44 20.09 2.87
C PHE A 286 -8.92 19.68 2.93
N THR A 287 -9.73 20.36 3.76
CA THR A 287 -11.17 20.07 3.91
C THR A 287 -11.93 20.34 2.62
N ASN A 288 -11.63 21.47 1.94
CA ASN A 288 -12.22 21.79 0.64
C ASN A 288 -11.86 20.72 -0.41
N GLN A 289 -10.59 20.31 -0.47
CA GLN A 289 -10.16 19.27 -1.42
C GLN A 289 -10.84 17.94 -1.15
N LEU A 290 -11.01 17.57 0.12
CA LEU A 290 -11.70 16.33 0.51
C LEU A 290 -13.17 16.36 0.08
N ALA A 291 -13.89 17.44 0.37
CA ALA A 291 -15.28 17.62 -0.04
C ALA A 291 -15.44 17.66 -1.56
N LEU A 292 -14.50 18.28 -2.28
CA LEU A 292 -14.50 18.31 -3.75
C LEU A 292 -14.30 16.92 -4.35
N ILE A 293 -13.36 16.12 -3.80
CA ILE A 293 -13.12 14.74 -4.22
C ILE A 293 -14.39 13.89 -3.96
N TYR A 294 -15.00 14.03 -2.78
CA TYR A 294 -16.25 13.36 -2.44
C TYR A 294 -17.35 13.69 -3.45
N ALA A 295 -17.62 14.98 -3.69
CA ALA A 295 -18.66 15.42 -4.61
C ALA A 295 -18.42 14.93 -6.05
N ARG A 296 -17.17 14.89 -6.50
CA ARG A 296 -16.80 14.36 -7.82
C ARG A 296 -17.07 12.85 -7.91
N HIS A 297 -16.68 12.08 -6.90
CA HIS A 297 -16.93 10.64 -6.84
C HIS A 297 -18.43 10.33 -6.73
N LEU A 298 -19.18 11.12 -5.97
CA LEU A 298 -20.63 10.96 -5.82
C LEU A 298 -21.33 11.16 -7.17
N ARG A 299 -21.04 12.25 -7.88
CA ARG A 299 -21.59 12.52 -9.22
C ARG A 299 -21.27 11.39 -10.22
N ALA A 300 -20.07 10.85 -10.17
CA ALA A 300 -19.64 9.74 -11.03
C ALA A 300 -20.29 8.39 -10.64
N SER A 301 -21.04 8.35 -9.54
CA SER A 301 -21.60 7.12 -8.96
C SER A 301 -23.13 7.01 -9.07
N THR A 302 -23.80 7.92 -9.76
CA THR A 302 -25.27 8.02 -9.85
C THR A 302 -25.94 6.67 -10.19
N ASN A 303 -25.30 5.85 -11.03
CA ASN A 303 -25.82 4.53 -11.46
C ASN A 303 -25.01 3.35 -10.89
N ARG A 304 -24.34 3.56 -9.77
CA ARG A 304 -23.50 2.53 -9.12
C ARG A 304 -23.77 2.49 -7.62
N PRO A 305 -23.56 1.36 -6.95
CA PRO A 305 -23.66 1.29 -5.49
C PRO A 305 -22.75 2.33 -4.81
N HIS A 306 -23.34 3.18 -3.99
CA HIS A 306 -22.65 4.26 -3.27
C HIS A 306 -23.37 4.57 -1.96
N PHE A 307 -22.75 5.36 -1.10
CA PHE A 307 -23.35 5.95 0.08
C PHE A 307 -23.19 7.47 0.06
N GLU A 308 -24.03 8.16 0.83
CA GLU A 308 -24.08 9.61 0.84
C GLU A 308 -23.90 10.18 2.23
N TYR A 309 -23.36 11.40 2.29
CA TYR A 309 -23.32 12.27 3.47
C TYR A 309 -24.00 13.59 3.11
N PRO A 310 -25.32 13.73 3.31
CA PRO A 310 -26.09 14.89 2.86
C PRO A 310 -25.58 16.21 3.45
N GLU A 311 -25.05 16.19 4.68
CA GLU A 311 -24.61 17.38 5.42
C GLU A 311 -23.09 17.56 5.45
N LEU A 312 -22.35 16.85 4.61
CA LEU A 312 -20.89 17.00 4.60
C LEU A 312 -20.48 18.37 4.07
N ARG A 313 -19.91 19.18 4.95
CA ARG A 313 -19.38 20.52 4.63
C ARG A 313 -17.85 20.52 4.64
N PRO A 314 -17.19 21.42 3.90
CA PRO A 314 -15.74 21.52 3.85
C PRO A 314 -15.16 22.25 5.08
N THR A 315 -15.60 21.87 6.28
CA THR A 315 -15.14 22.42 7.55
C THR A 315 -14.54 21.32 8.42
N PRO A 316 -13.51 21.63 9.24
CA PRO A 316 -12.93 20.65 10.16
C PRO A 316 -13.96 20.01 11.12
N ALA A 317 -14.92 20.80 11.60
CA ALA A 317 -15.98 20.30 12.47
C ALA A 317 -16.88 19.27 11.77
N SER A 318 -17.34 19.57 10.54
CA SER A 318 -18.17 18.61 9.77
C SER A 318 -17.39 17.34 9.44
N ILE A 319 -16.10 17.44 9.07
CA ILE A 319 -15.25 16.28 8.83
C ILE A 319 -15.09 15.43 10.09
N ALA A 320 -14.83 16.04 11.24
CA ALA A 320 -14.70 15.34 12.51
C ALA A 320 -16.01 14.62 12.90
N GLN A 321 -17.15 15.27 12.69
CA GLN A 321 -18.48 14.72 12.97
C GLN A 321 -18.76 13.47 12.10
N HIS A 322 -18.39 13.50 10.82
CA HIS A 322 -18.61 12.38 9.90
C HIS A 322 -17.52 11.30 9.98
N ALA A 323 -16.37 11.55 10.63
CA ALA A 323 -15.24 10.65 10.67
C ALA A 323 -15.58 9.24 11.22
N PRO A 324 -16.35 9.06 12.30
CA PRO A 324 -16.71 7.73 12.80
C PRO A 324 -17.52 6.92 11.78
N LEU A 325 -18.53 7.55 11.16
CA LEU A 325 -19.36 6.91 10.14
C LEU A 325 -18.54 6.61 8.88
N ALA A 326 -17.62 7.49 8.51
CA ALA A 326 -16.73 7.29 7.37
C ALA A 326 -15.78 6.11 7.60
N ALA A 327 -15.19 5.99 8.78
CA ALA A 327 -14.37 4.84 9.14
C ALA A 327 -15.16 3.54 9.08
N PHE A 328 -16.38 3.54 9.64
CA PHE A 328 -17.28 2.40 9.56
C PHE A 328 -17.60 2.02 8.10
N ASN A 329 -18.02 2.98 7.27
CA ASN A 329 -18.32 2.72 5.86
C ASN A 329 -17.11 2.16 5.11
N ALA A 330 -15.91 2.68 5.37
CA ALA A 330 -14.69 2.19 4.72
C ALA A 330 -14.32 0.75 5.13
N LEU A 331 -14.61 0.36 6.36
CA LEU A 331 -14.27 -0.97 6.88
C LEU A 331 -15.37 -2.01 6.65
N ALA A 332 -16.66 -1.59 6.72
CA ALA A 332 -17.79 -2.50 6.76
C ALA A 332 -18.61 -2.58 5.47
N ARG A 333 -18.35 -1.75 4.46
CA ARG A 333 -19.06 -1.79 3.18
C ARG A 333 -18.17 -2.30 2.03
N PRO A 334 -18.73 -2.87 0.94
CA PRO A 334 -20.17 -3.10 0.66
C PRO A 334 -20.76 -4.24 1.48
N TRP A 335 -22.10 -4.21 1.67
CA TRP A 335 -22.87 -5.31 2.22
C TRP A 335 -23.52 -6.11 1.08
N LEU A 336 -23.94 -7.35 1.35
CA LEU A 336 -24.58 -8.20 0.35
C LEU A 336 -25.82 -7.57 -0.30
N GLY A 337 -26.63 -6.83 0.47
CA GLY A 337 -27.80 -6.10 -0.03
C GLY A 337 -27.47 -4.89 -0.92
N GLU A 338 -26.22 -4.41 -0.94
CA GLU A 338 -25.81 -3.24 -1.72
C GLU A 338 -25.20 -3.60 -3.09
N THR A 339 -25.14 -4.88 -3.44
CA THR A 339 -24.39 -5.37 -4.60
C THR A 339 -25.06 -5.17 -5.95
N GLN A 340 -26.39 -4.92 -5.95
CA GLN A 340 -27.20 -4.85 -7.17
C GLN A 340 -26.98 -6.05 -8.12
N GLY A 341 -26.70 -7.23 -7.58
CA GLY A 341 -26.44 -8.47 -8.35
C GLY A 341 -25.14 -8.49 -9.16
N ARG A 342 -24.29 -7.48 -9.05
CA ARG A 342 -23.03 -7.43 -9.81
C ARG A 342 -21.94 -8.27 -9.13
N LEU A 343 -21.42 -9.27 -9.82
CA LEU A 343 -20.48 -10.26 -9.29
C LEU A 343 -19.29 -9.63 -8.51
N LEU A 344 -18.66 -8.58 -9.05
CA LEU A 344 -17.52 -7.93 -8.40
C LEU A 344 -17.90 -7.33 -7.03
N TYR A 345 -19.12 -6.77 -6.91
CA TYR A 345 -19.60 -6.24 -5.64
C TYR A 345 -20.02 -7.37 -4.67
N VAL A 346 -20.53 -8.48 -5.18
CA VAL A 346 -20.85 -9.67 -4.36
C VAL A 346 -19.58 -10.23 -3.73
N VAL A 347 -18.52 -10.43 -4.52
CA VAL A 347 -17.21 -10.88 -4.02
C VAL A 347 -16.65 -9.88 -2.99
N GLY A 348 -16.73 -8.58 -3.28
CA GLY A 348 -16.32 -7.54 -2.34
C GLY A 348 -17.13 -7.54 -1.04
N ALA A 349 -18.43 -7.80 -1.11
CA ALA A 349 -19.31 -7.88 0.07
C ALA A 349 -19.02 -9.12 0.93
N LEU A 350 -18.78 -10.28 0.31
CA LEU A 350 -18.35 -11.48 1.03
C LEU A 350 -17.02 -11.25 1.76
N GLU A 351 -16.05 -10.67 1.07
CA GLU A 351 -14.76 -10.31 1.67
C GLU A 351 -14.93 -9.31 2.84
N THR A 352 -15.80 -8.31 2.68
CA THR A 352 -16.09 -7.34 3.74
C THR A 352 -16.78 -8.00 4.92
N SER A 353 -17.70 -8.94 4.70
CA SER A 353 -18.34 -9.72 5.77
C SER A 353 -17.31 -10.50 6.58
N ILE A 354 -16.33 -11.12 5.91
CA ILE A 354 -15.21 -11.80 6.59
C ILE A 354 -14.40 -10.79 7.42
N LEU A 355 -14.08 -9.61 6.88
CA LEU A 355 -13.36 -8.57 7.62
C LEU A 355 -14.13 -8.09 8.87
N VAL A 356 -15.45 -7.92 8.78
CA VAL A 356 -16.28 -7.55 9.93
C VAL A 356 -16.27 -8.65 10.98
N VAL A 357 -16.39 -9.93 10.58
CA VAL A 357 -16.28 -11.05 11.53
C VAL A 357 -14.91 -11.07 12.20
N LEU A 358 -13.83 -10.88 11.44
CA LEU A 358 -12.47 -10.79 12.01
C LEU A 358 -12.35 -9.63 13.00
N LEU A 359 -12.93 -8.47 12.69
CA LEU A 359 -12.95 -7.31 13.59
C LEU A 359 -13.70 -7.62 14.88
N VAL A 360 -14.88 -8.22 14.78
CA VAL A 360 -15.67 -8.63 15.97
C VAL A 360 -14.89 -9.64 16.81
N VAL A 361 -14.29 -10.65 16.21
CA VAL A 361 -13.46 -11.64 16.90
C VAL A 361 -12.27 -10.96 17.59
N ALA A 362 -11.59 -10.04 16.91
CA ALA A 362 -10.47 -9.31 17.49
C ALA A 362 -10.88 -8.44 18.69
N LEU A 363 -12.02 -7.78 18.61
CA LEU A 363 -12.59 -6.97 19.71
C LEU A 363 -13.05 -7.87 20.88
N ALA A 364 -13.77 -8.95 20.59
CA ALA A 364 -14.29 -9.89 21.60
C ALA A 364 -13.17 -10.65 22.32
N SER A 365 -12.07 -10.94 21.62
CA SER A 365 -10.89 -11.56 22.22
C SER A 365 -10.17 -10.65 23.21
N GLY A 366 -10.59 -9.39 23.29
CA GLY A 366 -10.19 -8.42 24.30
C GLY A 366 -8.69 -8.21 24.36
N TRP A 367 -7.97 -8.23 23.24
CA TRP A 367 -6.51 -8.07 23.22
C TRP A 367 -5.84 -8.90 24.33
N ARG A 368 -6.36 -10.14 24.53
CA ARG A 368 -5.86 -11.04 25.58
C ARG A 368 -4.34 -11.08 25.48
N LYS A 369 -3.67 -11.14 26.62
CA LYS A 369 -2.19 -11.25 26.72
C LYS A 369 -1.74 -12.55 26.02
N SER A 370 -1.71 -12.51 24.69
CA SER A 370 -1.11 -13.57 23.92
C SER A 370 0.41 -13.41 23.98
N SER A 371 1.10 -14.50 24.21
CA SER A 371 2.58 -14.55 24.19
C SER A 371 3.18 -14.30 22.80
N VAL A 372 2.33 -14.08 21.79
CA VAL A 372 2.69 -14.07 20.35
C VAL A 372 2.21 -12.81 19.63
N GLN A 373 2.00 -11.72 20.35
CA GLN A 373 1.57 -10.45 19.77
C GLN A 373 2.76 -9.62 19.27
N LEU A 374 2.49 -8.85 18.21
CA LEU A 374 3.39 -7.77 17.81
C LEU A 374 3.56 -6.77 18.98
N PRO A 375 4.69 -6.06 19.08
CA PRO A 375 4.88 -5.01 20.10
C PRO A 375 3.75 -4.01 20.08
N PHE A 376 3.28 -3.58 21.27
CA PHE A 376 2.16 -2.64 21.41
C PHE A 376 2.33 -1.37 20.56
N ALA A 377 3.55 -0.80 20.56
CA ALA A 377 3.86 0.38 19.76
C ALA A 377 3.61 0.14 18.25
N LEU A 378 3.98 -1.04 17.72
CA LEU A 378 3.74 -1.38 16.33
C LEU A 378 2.25 -1.60 16.06
N GLN A 379 1.54 -2.31 16.95
CA GLN A 379 0.08 -2.49 16.83
C GLN A 379 -0.65 -1.15 16.81
N LEU A 380 -0.29 -0.24 17.72
CA LEU A 380 -0.84 1.12 17.78
C LEU A 380 -0.55 1.91 16.49
N THR A 381 0.69 1.82 15.99
CA THR A 381 1.11 2.46 14.73
C THR A 381 0.26 1.97 13.56
N LEU A 382 0.11 0.65 13.41
CA LEU A 382 -0.70 0.05 12.33
C LEU A 382 -2.19 0.37 12.51
N GLY A 383 -2.71 0.34 13.74
CA GLY A 383 -4.09 0.70 14.06
C GLY A 383 -4.42 2.15 13.70
N LEU A 384 -3.56 3.10 14.09
CA LEU A 384 -3.70 4.51 13.74
C LEU A 384 -3.59 4.72 12.21
N HIS A 385 -2.67 4.04 11.53
CA HIS A 385 -2.57 4.08 10.07
C HIS A 385 -3.87 3.62 9.41
N CYS A 386 -4.40 2.47 9.81
CA CYS A 386 -5.65 1.94 9.26
C CYS A 386 -6.84 2.86 9.57
N LEU A 387 -6.93 3.40 10.78
CA LEU A 387 -7.99 4.31 11.18
C LEU A 387 -7.98 5.61 10.36
N ILE A 388 -6.80 6.24 10.23
CA ILE A 388 -6.66 7.47 9.44
C ILE A 388 -7.04 7.20 7.97
N LEU A 389 -6.56 6.10 7.39
CA LEU A 389 -6.92 5.78 6.01
C LEU A 389 -8.40 5.41 5.87
N ALA A 390 -9.00 4.70 6.82
CA ALA A 390 -10.42 4.38 6.80
C ALA A 390 -11.27 5.67 6.81
N VAL A 391 -10.94 6.64 7.67
CA VAL A 391 -11.61 7.95 7.68
C VAL A 391 -11.44 8.68 6.36
N LEU A 392 -10.22 8.79 5.85
CA LEU A 392 -9.95 9.51 4.59
C LEU A 392 -10.65 8.85 3.39
N LEU A 393 -10.62 7.53 3.31
CA LEU A 393 -11.29 6.77 2.24
C LEU A 393 -12.81 6.89 2.34
N GLY A 394 -13.37 6.71 3.52
CA GLY A 394 -14.80 6.83 3.75
C GLY A 394 -15.32 8.23 3.41
N LEU A 395 -14.59 9.29 3.80
CA LEU A 395 -14.97 10.67 3.50
C LEU A 395 -14.78 11.06 2.03
N SER A 396 -13.84 10.44 1.31
CA SER A 396 -13.51 10.86 -0.07
C SER A 396 -14.11 9.96 -1.15
N THR A 397 -14.51 8.73 -0.84
CA THR A 397 -14.80 7.70 -1.84
C THR A 397 -16.14 7.01 -1.57
N PRO A 398 -17.27 7.69 -1.88
CA PRO A 398 -18.60 7.13 -1.66
C PRO A 398 -18.93 5.93 -2.55
N ASN A 399 -18.29 5.79 -3.71
CA ASN A 399 -18.48 4.66 -4.62
C ASN A 399 -17.91 3.37 -4.04
N LEU A 400 -18.74 2.35 -3.83
CA LEU A 400 -18.37 1.10 -3.18
C LEU A 400 -17.30 0.30 -3.96
N GLY A 401 -17.32 0.33 -5.29
CA GLY A 401 -16.29 -0.31 -6.11
C GLY A 401 -14.92 0.37 -6.01
N SER A 402 -14.91 1.70 -6.02
CA SER A 402 -13.69 2.48 -5.81
C SER A 402 -13.17 2.34 -4.39
N LEU A 403 -14.07 2.29 -3.40
CA LEU A 403 -13.74 2.08 -1.99
C LEU A 403 -13.05 0.73 -1.78
N ALA A 404 -13.62 -0.35 -2.31
CA ALA A 404 -13.02 -1.69 -2.25
C ALA A 404 -11.61 -1.72 -2.86
N ARG A 405 -11.41 -1.05 -4.01
CA ARG A 405 -10.10 -0.92 -4.65
C ARG A 405 -9.11 -0.12 -3.80
N TYR A 406 -9.51 1.03 -3.29
CA TYR A 406 -8.59 1.89 -2.52
C TYR A 406 -8.25 1.33 -1.15
N ARG A 407 -9.20 0.64 -0.51
CA ARG A 407 -8.99 -0.07 0.76
C ARG A 407 -7.87 -1.11 0.67
N THR A 408 -7.63 -1.67 -0.50
CA THR A 408 -6.60 -2.69 -0.74
C THR A 408 -5.21 -2.29 -0.22
N VAL A 409 -4.85 -1.01 -0.30
CA VAL A 409 -3.55 -0.53 0.17
C VAL A 409 -3.41 -0.62 1.70
N MET A 410 -4.52 -0.46 2.42
CA MET A 410 -4.58 -0.53 3.89
C MET A 410 -4.73 -1.97 4.40
N LEU A 411 -5.39 -2.84 3.61
CA LEU A 411 -5.79 -4.18 4.05
C LEU A 411 -4.65 -5.04 4.60
N PRO A 412 -3.44 -5.11 4.01
CA PRO A 412 -2.37 -5.90 4.59
C PRO A 412 -2.06 -5.52 6.03
N PHE A 413 -2.01 -4.22 6.34
CA PHE A 413 -1.74 -3.72 7.68
C PHE A 413 -2.89 -3.99 8.66
N LEU A 414 -4.13 -3.89 8.20
CA LEU A 414 -5.31 -4.23 8.98
C LEU A 414 -5.33 -5.74 9.31
N LEU A 415 -5.04 -6.59 8.33
CA LEU A 415 -5.01 -8.04 8.50
C LEU A 415 -3.91 -8.50 9.49
N LEU A 416 -2.78 -7.80 9.57
CA LEU A 416 -1.77 -8.04 10.60
C LEU A 416 -2.31 -7.85 12.03
N LEU A 417 -3.35 -7.04 12.20
CA LEU A 417 -4.01 -6.81 13.48
C LEU A 417 -5.17 -7.78 13.74
N LEU A 418 -5.92 -8.15 12.68
CA LEU A 418 -7.17 -8.90 12.82
C LEU A 418 -6.98 -10.42 12.78
N LEU A 419 -6.00 -10.95 12.03
CA LEU A 419 -5.82 -12.39 11.88
C LEU A 419 -5.21 -13.10 13.11
N PRO A 420 -4.25 -12.53 13.86
CA PRO A 420 -3.64 -13.23 15.00
C PRO A 420 -4.64 -13.70 16.06
N PRO A 421 -5.63 -12.89 16.50
CA PRO A 421 -6.64 -13.34 17.45
C PRO A 421 -7.46 -14.52 16.97
N LEU A 422 -7.77 -14.60 15.67
CA LEU A 422 -8.49 -15.73 15.10
C LEU A 422 -7.65 -17.00 15.14
N VAL A 423 -6.37 -16.94 14.76
CA VAL A 423 -5.46 -18.09 14.78
C VAL A 423 -5.35 -18.70 16.19
N GLU A 424 -5.39 -17.86 17.22
CA GLU A 424 -5.39 -18.29 18.61
C GLU A 424 -6.74 -18.87 19.05
N ALA A 425 -7.86 -18.19 18.71
CA ALA A 425 -9.21 -18.61 19.09
C ALA A 425 -9.57 -20.00 18.53
N VAL A 426 -9.15 -20.29 17.30
CA VAL A 426 -9.47 -21.57 16.62
C VAL A 426 -8.49 -22.72 17.00
N GLY A 427 -7.48 -22.45 17.86
CA GLY A 427 -6.48 -23.46 18.24
C GLY A 427 -5.64 -23.97 17.07
N LEU A 428 -5.70 -23.27 15.92
CA LEU A 428 -4.97 -23.58 14.68
C LEU A 428 -3.46 -23.66 14.91
N ARG A 429 -2.94 -23.04 15.97
CA ARG A 429 -1.52 -23.06 16.33
C ARG A 429 -1.01 -24.48 16.63
N LYS A 430 -1.81 -25.30 17.33
CA LYS A 430 -1.43 -26.69 17.66
C LYS A 430 -1.48 -27.58 16.41
N ARG A 431 -2.44 -27.34 15.50
CA ARG A 431 -2.59 -28.12 14.25
C ARG A 431 -1.55 -27.73 13.20
N LEU A 432 -1.21 -26.45 13.06
CA LEU A 432 -0.17 -26.00 12.14
C LEU A 432 1.24 -26.36 12.62
N ALA A 433 1.50 -26.40 13.93
CA ALA A 433 2.77 -26.89 14.49
C ALA A 433 2.96 -28.41 14.34
N ALA A 434 1.89 -29.16 14.13
CA ALA A 434 1.94 -30.60 13.87
C ALA A 434 2.14 -30.96 12.38
N VAL A 435 1.97 -29.95 11.48
CA VAL A 435 2.09 -30.09 10.01
C VAL A 435 3.33 -29.37 9.48
N LEU A 436 3.94 -28.52 10.26
CA LEU A 436 5.21 -27.82 10.00
C LEU A 436 6.41 -28.57 10.59
#